data_215059112c8ad20f92f160a86ef02c10
#
_entry.id   215059112c8ad20f92f160a86ef02c10
#
_cell.length_a   1.000
_cell.length_b   1.000
_cell.length_c   1.000
_cell.angle_alpha   90.00
_cell.angle_beta   90.00
_cell.angle_gamma   90.00
#
_symmetry.space_group_name_H-M   'P 1'
#
loop_
_entity.id
_entity.type
_entity.pdbx_description
1 polymer ?
#
loop_
_entity_poly.entity_id
_entity_poly.type
_entity_poly.pdbx_seq_one_letter_code
_entity_poly.pdbx_strand_id
1 'polypeptide(L)'
;MGVTIGGQVNPIGDLKRKQRKRGMSQTQVISLSFFVIIIIGTLLLSLPISSRDREVTPLLDCLFTATSSTCVTGLVTVDTGTHWSLFGQCVILLMIQIGGLGFMTIATVLFMLINKKLGLRERELLSESINTLQIGGILKLAKRILAVTAVVELSGSALLSIRFCPKFGVPKGIFMGIFHSVSAFCNAGFDIMGFTGEFCSLTGYYNDVLVNVVIMLLIIIGGLGFLVWDDVLNHGIHLRKYRLHSKIVLSISAILVLVGAVVLFFSEADYSAAGMNFGERVLTSFFGSVTARTAGFNTVDTGALSPAGKLLTTVLMFIGGSPGSTAGGIKTTTFITLLLFGFSYIRKNSSFGLFGRRLESNILNKATAVFVTNLSLVILASLIICIADNQLPVIDVIFETTSAVATVGMSTGITRSLSIVSKIVIIFLMFCGRVGSLSFAGALAERKAPSRITAPAEDITIG
;
A
#
# COMPACT_ATOMS: atom_id res chain seq x y z
N MET A 1 -38.17 -55.66 48.79
CA MET A 1 -37.08 -54.89 49.38
C MET A 1 -36.78 -53.76 48.47
N GLY A 2 -37.25 -52.57 48.81
CA GLY A 2 -37.03 -51.36 48.02
C GLY A 2 -35.74 -50.67 48.44
N VAL A 3 -35.05 -50.08 47.49
CA VAL A 3 -34.03 -49.06 47.72
C VAL A 3 -34.32 -47.89 46.82
N THR A 4 -34.95 -46.87 47.43
CA THR A 4 -35.08 -45.54 46.86
C THR A 4 -33.71 -44.81 46.99
N ILE A 5 -33.11 -44.43 45.88
CA ILE A 5 -32.02 -43.49 45.92
C ILE A 5 -32.53 -42.21 45.25
N GLY A 6 -32.94 -41.25 46.07
CA GLY A 6 -33.20 -39.89 45.70
C GLY A 6 -31.88 -39.16 45.39
N GLY A 7 -31.58 -38.99 44.12
CA GLY A 7 -30.54 -38.08 43.66
C GLY A 7 -31.17 -36.77 43.19
N GLN A 8 -31.11 -35.73 44.03
CA GLN A 8 -31.40 -34.36 43.60
C GLN A 8 -30.43 -34.00 42.50
N VAL A 9 -30.94 -33.87 41.27
CA VAL A 9 -30.25 -33.20 40.20
C VAL A 9 -30.21 -31.72 40.54
N ASN A 10 -29.10 -31.25 41.07
CA ASN A 10 -28.84 -29.83 41.15
C ASN A 10 -28.95 -29.25 39.74
N PRO A 11 -29.82 -28.28 39.48
CA PRO A 11 -29.76 -27.55 38.25
C PRO A 11 -28.43 -26.84 38.25
N ILE A 12 -27.55 -27.24 37.32
CA ILE A 12 -26.29 -26.55 37.03
C ILE A 12 -26.69 -25.12 36.78
N GLY A 13 -26.37 -24.31 37.78
CA GLY A 13 -26.72 -22.91 37.81
C GLY A 13 -26.34 -22.25 36.49
N ASP A 14 -27.26 -21.45 36.03
CA ASP A 14 -27.03 -20.39 35.06
C ASP A 14 -25.68 -19.71 35.34
N LEU A 15 -24.63 -20.26 34.75
CA LEU A 15 -23.46 -19.51 34.43
C LEU A 15 -23.95 -18.47 33.43
N LYS A 16 -24.54 -17.39 33.93
CA LYS A 16 -24.61 -16.12 33.22
C LYS A 16 -23.19 -15.88 32.69
N ARG A 17 -22.92 -16.39 31.52
CA ARG A 17 -21.79 -15.96 30.71
C ARG A 17 -21.94 -14.44 30.66
N LYS A 18 -21.25 -13.74 31.57
CA LYS A 18 -21.08 -12.31 31.47
C LYS A 18 -20.74 -12.09 30.00
N GLN A 19 -21.67 -11.51 29.26
CA GLN A 19 -21.40 -11.01 27.92
C GLN A 19 -20.25 -10.03 28.13
N ARG A 20 -19.04 -10.52 27.96
CA ARG A 20 -17.86 -9.69 27.88
C ARG A 20 -18.24 -8.66 26.84
N LYS A 21 -18.41 -7.39 27.26
CA LYS A 21 -18.63 -6.27 26.34
C LYS A 21 -17.69 -6.53 25.17
N ARG A 22 -18.25 -6.85 24.01
CA ARG A 22 -17.49 -7.22 22.81
C ARG A 22 -16.66 -5.99 22.45
N GLY A 23 -15.38 -5.98 22.84
CA GLY A 23 -14.46 -4.96 22.42
C GLY A 23 -14.36 -4.97 20.90
N MET A 24 -14.05 -3.83 20.31
CA MET A 24 -13.82 -3.69 18.87
C MET A 24 -12.84 -4.77 18.37
N SER A 25 -13.09 -5.29 17.17
CA SER A 25 -12.15 -6.24 16.54
C SER A 25 -10.83 -5.53 16.19
N GLN A 26 -9.77 -6.30 16.01
CA GLN A 26 -8.44 -5.76 15.65
C GLN A 26 -8.51 -4.93 14.37
N THR A 27 -9.20 -5.43 13.35
CA THR A 27 -9.44 -4.72 12.09
C THR A 27 -10.22 -3.43 12.25
N GLN A 28 -11.25 -3.41 13.13
CA GLN A 28 -12.01 -2.19 13.45
C GLN A 28 -11.13 -1.14 14.14
N VAL A 29 -10.25 -1.55 15.05
CA VAL A 29 -9.32 -0.62 15.72
C VAL A 29 -8.34 0.00 14.71
N ILE A 30 -7.78 -0.80 13.80
CA ILE A 30 -6.88 -0.31 12.75
C ILE A 30 -7.62 0.65 11.83
N SER A 31 -8.80 0.28 11.31
CA SER A 31 -9.60 1.15 10.42
C SER A 31 -9.96 2.47 11.09
N LEU A 32 -10.39 2.43 12.36
CA LEU A 32 -10.71 3.64 13.12
C LEU A 32 -9.50 4.52 13.34
N SER A 33 -8.32 3.93 13.59
CA SER A 33 -7.08 4.68 13.76
C SER A 33 -6.71 5.46 12.49
N PHE A 34 -6.78 4.82 11.31
CA PHE A 34 -6.56 5.49 10.03
C PHE A 34 -7.58 6.61 9.79
N PHE A 35 -8.86 6.36 10.07
CA PHE A 35 -9.91 7.36 9.93
C PHE A 35 -9.65 8.59 10.82
N VAL A 36 -9.28 8.39 12.09
CA VAL A 36 -8.97 9.49 13.03
C VAL A 36 -7.76 10.30 12.52
N ILE A 37 -6.70 9.63 12.04
CA ILE A 37 -5.53 10.33 11.49
C ILE A 37 -5.90 11.18 10.27
N ILE A 38 -6.74 10.65 9.37
CA ILE A 38 -7.24 11.39 8.20
C ILE A 38 -8.02 12.62 8.63
N ILE A 39 -8.92 12.52 9.61
CA ILE A 39 -9.69 13.67 10.08
C ILE A 39 -8.77 14.73 10.72
N ILE A 40 -7.82 14.31 11.57
CA ILE A 40 -6.84 15.24 12.16
C ILE A 40 -6.02 15.92 11.07
N GLY A 41 -5.52 15.15 10.09
CA GLY A 41 -4.77 15.68 8.96
C GLY A 41 -5.60 16.66 8.11
N THR A 42 -6.87 16.35 7.84
CA THR A 42 -7.79 17.25 7.13
C THR A 42 -7.94 18.57 7.87
N LEU A 43 -8.15 18.53 9.19
CA LEU A 43 -8.27 19.75 10.01
C LEU A 43 -6.98 20.57 10.02
N LEU A 44 -5.82 19.92 10.11
CA LEU A 44 -4.54 20.62 10.05
C LEU A 44 -4.29 21.27 8.68
N LEU A 45 -4.61 20.56 7.59
CA LEU A 45 -4.45 21.07 6.23
C LEU A 45 -5.47 22.15 5.86
N SER A 46 -6.63 22.20 6.50
CA SER A 46 -7.63 23.27 6.29
C SER A 46 -7.25 24.61 6.94
N LEU A 47 -6.22 24.62 7.81
CA LEU A 47 -5.75 25.86 8.42
C LEU A 47 -5.08 26.77 7.37
N PRO A 48 -5.31 28.10 7.40
CA PRO A 48 -4.67 29.03 6.46
C PRO A 48 -3.14 28.98 6.46
N ILE A 49 -2.53 28.63 7.59
CA ILE A 49 -1.07 28.46 7.70
C ILE A 49 -0.53 27.30 6.85
N SER A 50 -1.38 26.32 6.49
CA SER A 50 -1.00 25.18 5.69
C SER A 50 -0.91 25.48 4.19
N SER A 51 -1.62 26.49 3.71
CA SER A 51 -1.51 27.00 2.35
C SER A 51 -0.39 28.05 2.22
N ARG A 52 0.24 28.10 1.05
CA ARG A 52 1.29 29.09 0.74
C ARG A 52 0.72 30.51 0.69
N ASP A 53 -0.48 30.65 0.09
CA ASP A 53 -1.16 31.93 -0.06
C ASP A 53 -1.92 32.36 1.19
N ARG A 54 -1.86 31.53 2.26
CA ARG A 54 -2.57 31.70 3.52
C ARG A 54 -4.09 31.78 3.38
N GLU A 55 -4.61 31.19 2.34
CA GLU A 55 -6.04 31.01 2.12
C GLU A 55 -6.51 29.63 2.59
N VAL A 56 -7.79 29.57 2.95
CA VAL A 56 -8.42 28.31 3.37
C VAL A 56 -8.63 27.43 2.13
N THR A 57 -7.92 26.29 2.07
CA THR A 57 -8.09 25.30 1.01
C THR A 57 -9.47 24.62 1.13
N PRO A 58 -10.17 24.35 0.02
CA PRO A 58 -11.45 23.63 0.04
C PRO A 58 -11.36 22.34 0.84
N LEU A 59 -12.34 22.09 1.72
CA LEU A 59 -12.32 20.95 2.65
C LEU A 59 -12.19 19.60 1.93
N LEU A 60 -12.78 19.47 0.73
CA LEU A 60 -12.68 18.23 -0.05
C LEU A 60 -11.25 17.98 -0.53
N ASP A 61 -10.50 19.01 -0.93
CA ASP A 61 -9.12 18.86 -1.37
C ASP A 61 -8.18 18.61 -0.18
N CYS A 62 -8.48 19.20 0.99
CA CYS A 62 -7.82 18.86 2.26
C CYS A 62 -8.05 17.40 2.64
N LEU A 63 -9.31 16.92 2.57
CA LEU A 63 -9.67 15.52 2.86
C LEU A 63 -9.02 14.56 1.86
N PHE A 64 -9.01 14.91 0.59
CA PHE A 64 -8.36 14.12 -0.47
C PHE A 64 -6.86 13.97 -0.18
N THR A 65 -6.17 15.10 0.05
CA THR A 65 -4.73 15.11 0.36
C THR A 65 -4.41 14.38 1.66
N ALA A 66 -5.21 14.59 2.72
CA ALA A 66 -5.04 13.87 4.00
C ALA A 66 -5.25 12.36 3.85
N THR A 67 -6.25 11.94 3.06
CA THR A 67 -6.48 10.52 2.79
C THR A 67 -5.35 9.94 1.96
N SER A 68 -4.96 10.62 0.89
CA SER A 68 -3.88 10.18 0.00
C SER A 68 -2.55 10.04 0.74
N SER A 69 -2.18 11.00 1.59
CA SER A 69 -0.94 10.96 2.38
C SER A 69 -0.99 9.89 3.47
N THR A 70 -2.08 9.77 4.22
CA THR A 70 -2.22 8.75 5.29
C THR A 70 -2.32 7.33 4.71
N CYS A 71 -3.03 7.16 3.59
CA CYS A 71 -3.11 5.87 2.89
C CYS A 71 -1.89 5.59 2.03
N VAL A 72 -0.95 6.56 1.95
CA VAL A 72 0.30 6.42 1.20
C VAL A 72 0.01 6.10 -0.27
N THR A 73 -0.86 6.90 -0.88
CA THR A 73 -1.33 6.70 -2.26
C THR A 73 -0.55 7.58 -3.23
N GLY A 74 -0.53 8.92 -3.03
CA GLY A 74 0.15 9.86 -3.92
C GLY A 74 -0.72 10.56 -4.96
N LEU A 75 -2.01 10.23 -5.04
CA LEU A 75 -2.94 11.00 -5.86
C LEU A 75 -3.15 12.39 -5.24
N VAL A 76 -3.13 13.43 -6.05
CA VAL A 76 -3.24 14.82 -5.62
C VAL A 76 -4.23 15.61 -6.47
N THR A 77 -5.03 16.46 -5.81
CA THR A 77 -5.92 17.41 -6.48
C THR A 77 -5.29 18.80 -6.60
N VAL A 78 -4.35 19.11 -5.71
CA VAL A 78 -3.53 20.34 -5.70
C VAL A 78 -2.06 19.98 -5.64
N ASP A 79 -1.21 20.75 -6.31
CA ASP A 79 0.23 20.49 -6.35
C ASP A 79 0.88 20.66 -4.96
N THR A 80 1.65 19.64 -4.53
CA THR A 80 2.21 19.63 -3.18
C THR A 80 3.33 20.65 -2.99
N GLY A 81 4.10 20.96 -4.04
CA GLY A 81 5.22 21.87 -4.00
C GLY A 81 4.83 23.35 -4.05
N THR A 82 3.77 23.67 -4.79
CA THR A 82 3.34 25.06 -5.03
C THR A 82 2.23 25.51 -4.08
N HIS A 83 1.22 24.64 -3.81
CA HIS A 83 0.05 25.00 -3.00
C HIS A 83 0.33 24.98 -1.49
N TRP A 84 1.00 23.92 -0.98
CA TRP A 84 1.20 23.77 0.47
C TRP A 84 2.42 24.55 0.96
N SER A 85 2.26 25.24 2.08
CA SER A 85 3.36 25.88 2.82
C SER A 85 4.32 24.82 3.39
N LEU A 86 5.46 25.26 3.93
CA LEU A 86 6.38 24.36 4.65
C LEU A 86 5.67 23.60 5.79
N PHE A 87 4.74 24.25 6.50
CA PHE A 87 3.94 23.61 7.54
C PHE A 87 3.03 22.55 6.96
N GLY A 88 2.29 22.84 5.87
CA GLY A 88 1.44 21.86 5.19
C GLY A 88 2.23 20.66 4.66
N GLN A 89 3.41 20.92 4.06
CA GLN A 89 4.31 19.86 3.59
C GLN A 89 4.83 18.97 4.74
N CYS A 90 5.15 19.55 5.90
CA CYS A 90 5.53 18.77 7.10
C CYS A 90 4.37 17.94 7.64
N VAL A 91 3.13 18.46 7.63
CA VAL A 91 1.94 17.69 8.01
C VAL A 91 1.74 16.51 7.07
N ILE A 92 1.84 16.73 5.75
CA ILE A 92 1.76 15.65 4.73
C ILE A 92 2.85 14.60 4.98
N LEU A 93 4.09 15.02 5.20
CA LEU A 93 5.22 14.12 5.45
C LEU A 93 5.01 13.26 6.70
N LEU A 94 4.50 13.84 7.80
CA LEU A 94 4.15 13.10 9.00
C LEU A 94 3.04 12.09 8.76
N MET A 95 1.98 12.45 8.01
CA MET A 95 0.91 11.51 7.65
C MET A 95 1.44 10.36 6.79
N ILE A 96 2.34 10.62 5.84
CA ILE A 96 3.01 9.59 5.03
C ILE A 96 3.80 8.64 5.93
N GLN A 97 4.58 9.15 6.86
CA GLN A 97 5.40 8.34 7.77
C GLN A 97 4.53 7.46 8.68
N ILE A 98 3.46 8.03 9.27
CA ILE A 98 2.52 7.28 10.11
C ILE A 98 1.77 6.23 9.29
N GLY A 99 1.33 6.59 8.11
CA GLY A 99 0.62 5.71 7.20
C GLY A 99 1.50 4.57 6.67
N GLY A 100 2.73 4.87 6.25
CA GLY A 100 3.68 3.91 5.69
C GLY A 100 4.12 2.85 6.67
N LEU A 101 4.58 3.25 7.84
CA LEU A 101 5.02 2.31 8.89
C LEU A 101 3.87 1.61 9.61
N GLY A 102 2.65 2.14 9.47
CA GLY A 102 1.46 1.70 10.20
C GLY A 102 1.37 2.30 11.60
N PHE A 103 0.20 2.82 11.93
CA PHE A 103 -0.07 3.46 13.22
C PHE A 103 0.37 2.62 14.43
N MET A 104 0.10 1.31 14.41
CA MET A 104 0.43 0.42 15.53
C MET A 104 1.94 0.30 15.78
N THR A 105 2.76 0.35 14.73
CA THR A 105 4.22 0.32 14.88
C THR A 105 4.71 1.58 15.61
N ILE A 106 4.22 2.75 15.21
CA ILE A 106 4.57 4.02 15.84
C ILE A 106 4.04 4.10 17.26
N ALA A 107 2.77 3.72 17.49
CA ALA A 107 2.18 3.68 18.84
C ALA A 107 2.96 2.74 19.78
N THR A 108 3.41 1.59 19.28
CA THR A 108 4.23 0.65 20.06
C THR A 108 5.52 1.29 20.53
N VAL A 109 6.17 2.05 19.67
CA VAL A 109 7.42 2.73 20.01
C VAL A 109 7.19 3.83 21.00
N LEU A 110 6.15 4.65 20.85
CA LEU A 110 5.78 5.65 21.83
C LEU A 110 5.51 5.03 23.21
N PHE A 111 4.80 3.89 23.27
CA PHE A 111 4.59 3.16 24.52
C PHE A 111 5.90 2.63 25.14
N MET A 112 6.85 2.18 24.29
CA MET A 112 8.16 1.76 24.76
C MET A 112 8.99 2.92 25.31
N LEU A 113 8.95 4.10 24.68
CA LEU A 113 9.65 5.31 25.15
C LEU A 113 9.14 5.77 26.52
N ILE A 114 7.83 5.57 26.79
CA ILE A 114 7.18 5.89 28.06
C ILE A 114 7.34 4.74 29.09
N ASN A 115 8.13 3.70 28.79
CA ASN A 115 8.33 2.51 29.62
C ASN A 115 7.03 1.74 29.95
N LYS A 116 5.98 1.89 29.15
CA LYS A 116 4.72 1.19 29.35
C LYS A 116 4.83 -0.24 28.82
N LYS A 117 4.51 -1.25 29.67
CA LYS A 117 4.47 -2.65 29.25
C LYS A 117 3.28 -2.89 28.33
N LEU A 118 3.53 -3.43 27.14
CA LEU A 118 2.50 -3.82 26.18
C LEU A 118 1.87 -5.16 26.60
N GLY A 119 0.54 -5.15 26.74
CA GLY A 119 -0.25 -6.34 27.00
C GLY A 119 -0.36 -7.27 25.76
N LEU A 120 -1.02 -8.40 25.92
CA LEU A 120 -1.22 -9.37 24.83
C LEU A 120 -2.05 -8.78 23.69
N ARG A 121 -3.09 -8.01 24.02
CA ARG A 121 -3.98 -7.39 23.03
C ARG A 121 -3.25 -6.40 22.13
N GLU A 122 -2.39 -5.55 22.69
CA GLU A 122 -1.57 -4.59 21.93
C GLU A 122 -0.55 -5.31 21.03
N ARG A 123 0.01 -6.43 21.50
CA ARG A 123 0.91 -7.25 20.68
C ARG A 123 0.19 -7.95 19.53
N GLU A 124 -1.04 -8.40 19.73
CA GLU A 124 -1.89 -8.95 18.67
C GLU A 124 -2.22 -7.90 17.61
N LEU A 125 -2.62 -6.67 18.03
CA LEU A 125 -2.87 -5.56 17.13
C LEU A 125 -1.63 -5.19 16.30
N LEU A 126 -0.45 -5.18 16.94
CA LEU A 126 0.81 -4.94 16.26
C LEU A 126 1.14 -6.06 15.26
N SER A 127 0.91 -7.32 15.64
CA SER A 127 1.11 -8.48 14.77
C SER A 127 0.24 -8.41 13.51
N GLU A 128 -1.01 -8.00 13.65
CA GLU A 128 -1.94 -7.82 12.53
C GLU A 128 -1.52 -6.62 11.65
N SER A 129 -1.11 -5.50 12.25
CA SER A 129 -0.63 -4.31 11.53
C SER A 129 0.62 -4.58 10.68
N ILE A 130 1.56 -5.38 11.19
CA ILE A 130 2.78 -5.78 10.48
C ILE A 130 2.54 -6.99 9.56
N ASN A 131 1.34 -7.57 9.61
CA ASN A 131 0.95 -8.76 8.83
C ASN A 131 1.84 -9.98 9.11
N THR A 132 2.16 -10.22 10.40
CA THR A 132 2.95 -11.38 10.86
C THR A 132 2.10 -12.34 11.69
N LEU A 133 2.40 -13.63 11.60
CA LEU A 133 1.73 -14.68 12.37
C LEU A 133 2.36 -14.92 13.75
N GLN A 134 3.51 -14.28 14.04
CA GLN A 134 4.25 -14.50 15.27
C GLN A 134 4.09 -13.33 16.24
N ILE A 135 3.51 -13.61 17.42
CA ILE A 135 3.38 -12.64 18.53
C ILE A 135 4.69 -12.55 19.33
N GLY A 136 5.44 -13.68 19.38
CA GLY A 136 6.73 -13.75 20.06
C GLY A 136 7.79 -12.92 19.33
N GLY A 137 8.51 -12.05 20.07
CA GLY A 137 9.58 -11.21 19.49
C GLY A 137 9.09 -9.98 18.68
N ILE A 138 7.78 -9.74 18.60
CA ILE A 138 7.19 -8.66 17.81
C ILE A 138 7.75 -7.27 18.17
N LEU A 139 8.07 -7.04 19.46
CA LEU A 139 8.65 -5.79 19.91
C LEU A 139 10.08 -5.57 19.39
N LYS A 140 10.87 -6.66 19.32
CA LYS A 140 12.22 -6.62 18.74
C LYS A 140 12.14 -6.35 17.24
N LEU A 141 11.15 -6.96 16.56
CA LEU A 141 10.90 -6.72 15.15
C LEU A 141 10.51 -5.26 14.89
N ALA A 142 9.58 -4.68 15.68
CA ALA A 142 9.16 -3.28 15.54
C ALA A 142 10.34 -2.31 15.72
N LYS A 143 11.20 -2.50 16.73
CA LYS A 143 12.43 -1.69 16.91
C LYS A 143 13.36 -1.82 15.70
N ARG A 144 13.53 -3.03 15.16
CA ARG A 144 14.37 -3.25 13.98
C ARG A 144 13.80 -2.58 12.74
N ILE A 145 12.48 -2.64 12.54
CA ILE A 145 11.80 -1.93 11.45
C ILE A 145 12.13 -0.45 11.49
N LEU A 146 11.96 0.21 12.65
CA LEU A 146 12.24 1.63 12.76
C LEU A 146 13.72 1.99 12.56
N ALA A 147 14.62 1.19 13.10
CA ALA A 147 16.06 1.42 12.90
C ALA A 147 16.46 1.30 11.43
N VAL A 148 15.98 0.26 10.73
CA VAL A 148 16.23 0.08 9.29
C VAL A 148 15.60 1.21 8.48
N THR A 149 14.35 1.58 8.77
CA THR A 149 13.69 2.72 8.14
C THR A 149 14.51 3.99 8.27
N ALA A 150 14.90 4.36 9.50
CA ALA A 150 15.68 5.57 9.74
C ALA A 150 17.02 5.55 8.98
N VAL A 151 17.74 4.43 8.98
CA VAL A 151 19.00 4.30 8.24
C VAL A 151 18.79 4.45 6.74
N VAL A 152 17.79 3.78 6.17
CA VAL A 152 17.52 3.80 4.72
C VAL A 152 17.02 5.19 4.29
N GLU A 153 16.09 5.79 5.03
CA GLU A 153 15.57 7.13 4.73
C GLU A 153 16.65 8.21 4.86
N LEU A 154 17.48 8.18 5.90
CA LEU A 154 18.58 9.13 6.07
C LEU A 154 19.65 8.98 4.98
N SER A 155 20.01 7.75 4.61
CA SER A 155 20.97 7.52 3.53
C SER A 155 20.41 7.98 2.17
N GLY A 156 19.15 7.67 1.87
CA GLY A 156 18.47 8.18 0.68
C GLY A 156 18.40 9.70 0.64
N SER A 157 18.03 10.32 1.78
CA SER A 157 18.00 11.78 1.93
C SER A 157 19.37 12.42 1.66
N ALA A 158 20.44 11.86 2.21
CA ALA A 158 21.80 12.37 1.99
C ALA A 158 22.20 12.29 0.51
N LEU A 159 21.93 11.15 -0.16
CA LEU A 159 22.24 10.96 -1.58
C LEU A 159 21.43 11.90 -2.48
N LEU A 160 20.13 12.08 -2.23
CA LEU A 160 19.28 13.00 -2.97
C LEU A 160 19.70 14.46 -2.75
N SER A 161 20.09 14.83 -1.53
CA SER A 161 20.56 16.19 -1.18
C SER A 161 21.80 16.57 -1.97
N ILE A 162 22.69 15.63 -2.35
CA ILE A 162 23.86 15.89 -3.22
C ILE A 162 23.43 16.51 -4.56
N ARG A 163 22.26 16.08 -5.11
CA ARG A 163 21.74 16.63 -6.38
C ARG A 163 20.85 17.85 -6.19
N PHE A 164 20.11 17.93 -5.09
CA PHE A 164 19.16 19.02 -4.87
C PHE A 164 19.81 20.29 -4.28
N CYS A 165 20.81 20.18 -3.39
CA CYS A 165 21.45 21.33 -2.78
C CYS A 165 22.13 22.29 -3.79
N PRO A 166 22.88 21.81 -4.82
CA PRO A 166 23.48 22.70 -5.80
C PRO A 166 22.45 23.48 -6.64
N LYS A 167 21.27 22.89 -6.88
CA LYS A 167 20.23 23.49 -7.73
C LYS A 167 19.29 24.42 -6.98
N PHE A 168 18.95 24.11 -5.72
CA PHE A 168 17.90 24.78 -4.96
C PHE A 168 18.39 25.49 -3.68
N GLY A 169 19.71 25.43 -3.41
CA GLY A 169 20.30 25.92 -2.16
C GLY A 169 20.25 24.88 -1.03
N VAL A 170 21.18 25.00 -0.06
CA VAL A 170 21.42 23.97 0.96
C VAL A 170 20.18 23.69 1.83
N PRO A 171 19.49 24.66 2.45
CA PRO A 171 18.35 24.35 3.32
C PRO A 171 17.19 23.69 2.58
N LYS A 172 16.84 24.25 1.41
CA LYS A 172 15.74 23.72 0.58
C LYS A 172 16.10 22.37 -0.02
N GLY A 173 17.35 22.18 -0.49
CA GLY A 173 17.83 20.91 -1.06
C GLY A 173 17.82 19.77 -0.04
N ILE A 174 18.21 20.04 1.23
CA ILE A 174 18.14 19.03 2.30
C ILE A 174 16.69 18.68 2.59
N PHE A 175 15.79 19.64 2.72
CA PHE A 175 14.37 19.38 2.96
C PHE A 175 13.75 18.56 1.83
N MET A 176 14.08 18.89 0.56
CA MET A 176 13.66 18.11 -0.59
C MET A 176 14.21 16.69 -0.56
N GLY A 177 15.47 16.50 -0.20
CA GLY A 177 16.09 15.18 -0.03
C GLY A 177 15.35 14.35 1.01
N ILE A 178 15.02 14.94 2.17
CA ILE A 178 14.25 14.26 3.23
C ILE A 178 12.85 13.92 2.75
N PHE A 179 12.13 14.87 2.16
CA PHE A 179 10.76 14.68 1.71
C PHE A 179 10.64 13.55 0.68
N HIS A 180 11.48 13.60 -0.37
CA HIS A 180 11.45 12.56 -1.41
C HIS A 180 11.94 11.20 -0.92
N SER A 181 12.93 11.17 -0.01
CA SER A 181 13.41 9.91 0.57
C SER A 181 12.33 9.22 1.39
N VAL A 182 11.65 9.93 2.29
CA VAL A 182 10.54 9.40 3.09
C VAL A 182 9.37 9.00 2.20
N SER A 183 8.98 9.86 1.26
CA SER A 183 7.90 9.58 0.31
C SER A 183 8.17 8.34 -0.53
N ALA A 184 9.40 8.18 -1.06
CA ALA A 184 9.80 7.03 -1.85
C ALA A 184 9.88 5.73 -1.03
N PHE A 185 10.47 5.78 0.16
CA PHE A 185 10.57 4.63 1.04
C PHE A 185 9.21 4.14 1.54
N CYS A 186 8.33 5.08 1.90
CA CYS A 186 6.95 4.76 2.27
C CYS A 186 6.07 4.37 1.08
N ASN A 187 6.56 4.47 -0.15
CA ASN A 187 5.81 4.25 -1.39
C ASN A 187 4.60 5.20 -1.49
N ALA A 188 4.80 6.49 -1.19
CA ALA A 188 3.72 7.47 -1.12
C ALA A 188 3.52 8.31 -2.39
N GLY A 189 4.57 8.46 -3.23
CA GLY A 189 4.49 9.18 -4.50
C GLY A 189 4.30 10.69 -4.41
N PHE A 190 4.28 11.25 -3.22
CA PHE A 190 4.25 12.70 -3.06
C PHE A 190 5.61 13.31 -3.39
N ASP A 191 5.62 14.37 -4.16
CA ASP A 191 6.79 15.18 -4.46
C ASP A 191 6.53 16.67 -4.17
N ILE A 192 7.61 17.43 -4.09
CA ILE A 192 7.57 18.88 -3.91
C ILE A 192 8.35 19.59 -5.04
N MET A 193 8.28 19.03 -6.26
CA MET A 193 8.94 19.57 -7.45
C MET A 193 8.11 20.61 -8.20
N GLY A 194 6.87 20.85 -7.79
CA GLY A 194 5.90 21.71 -8.49
C GLY A 194 6.40 23.10 -8.90
N PHE A 195 7.45 23.64 -8.24
CA PHE A 195 8.07 24.91 -8.67
C PHE A 195 8.96 24.80 -9.91
N THR A 196 9.24 23.62 -10.43
CA THR A 196 9.86 23.40 -11.74
C THR A 196 8.83 23.24 -12.85
N GLY A 197 7.60 22.90 -12.50
CA GLY A 197 6.42 22.71 -13.32
C GLY A 197 5.34 22.04 -12.49
N GLU A 198 4.12 22.58 -12.48
CA GLU A 198 3.03 22.01 -11.68
C GLU A 198 2.77 20.55 -12.05
N PHE A 199 2.66 19.68 -11.02
CA PHE A 199 2.44 18.25 -11.15
C PHE A 199 3.48 17.49 -11.98
N CYS A 200 4.69 18.06 -12.11
CA CYS A 200 5.72 17.45 -12.97
C CYS A 200 6.44 16.24 -12.35
N SER A 201 6.29 16.01 -11.04
CA SER A 201 7.03 14.98 -10.31
C SER A 201 8.54 15.02 -10.63
N LEU A 202 9.15 13.89 -10.99
CA LEU A 202 10.58 13.79 -11.32
C LEU A 202 10.88 13.86 -12.82
N THR A 203 9.98 14.38 -13.65
CA THR A 203 10.16 14.44 -15.11
C THR A 203 11.40 15.27 -15.50
N GLY A 204 11.73 16.30 -14.72
CA GLY A 204 12.97 17.08 -14.90
C GLY A 204 14.26 16.35 -14.55
N TYR A 205 14.18 15.12 -14.03
CA TYR A 205 15.32 14.26 -13.64
C TYR A 205 15.31 12.91 -14.35
N TYR A 206 14.60 12.77 -15.48
CA TYR A 206 14.48 11.51 -16.22
C TYR A 206 15.84 10.91 -16.63
N ASN A 207 16.85 11.74 -16.86
CA ASN A 207 18.21 11.35 -17.26
C ASN A 207 19.23 11.34 -16.09
N ASP A 208 18.83 11.76 -14.87
CA ASP A 208 19.72 11.74 -13.71
C ASP A 208 19.78 10.35 -13.08
N VAL A 209 20.86 9.62 -13.36
CA VAL A 209 21.05 8.24 -12.89
C VAL A 209 21.01 8.15 -11.36
N LEU A 210 21.61 9.11 -10.64
CA LEU A 210 21.67 9.07 -9.18
C LEU A 210 20.26 9.19 -8.57
N VAL A 211 19.50 10.21 -9.00
CA VAL A 211 18.13 10.43 -8.49
C VAL A 211 17.26 9.21 -8.80
N ASN A 212 17.26 8.72 -10.05
CA ASN A 212 16.45 7.58 -10.44
C ASN A 212 16.80 6.32 -9.66
N VAL A 213 18.08 5.96 -9.55
CA VAL A 213 18.51 4.73 -8.86
C VAL A 213 18.21 4.81 -7.36
N VAL A 214 18.45 5.96 -6.71
CA VAL A 214 18.16 6.13 -5.28
C VAL A 214 16.67 6.00 -5.02
N ILE A 215 15.81 6.66 -5.80
CA ILE A 215 14.35 6.56 -5.64
C ILE A 215 13.87 5.12 -5.90
N MET A 216 14.32 4.47 -6.98
CA MET A 216 13.96 3.07 -7.26
C MET A 216 14.38 2.13 -6.13
N LEU A 217 15.57 2.29 -5.57
CA LEU A 217 16.03 1.47 -4.44
C LEU A 217 15.20 1.70 -3.18
N LEU A 218 14.86 2.95 -2.86
CA LEU A 218 13.99 3.28 -1.74
C LEU A 218 12.61 2.61 -1.89
N ILE A 219 12.01 2.71 -3.08
CA ILE A 219 10.72 2.07 -3.41
C ILE A 219 10.80 0.54 -3.25
N ILE A 220 11.82 -0.08 -3.83
CA ILE A 220 11.99 -1.53 -3.77
C ILE A 220 12.16 -1.98 -2.31
N ILE A 221 13.05 -1.34 -1.55
CA ILE A 221 13.31 -1.69 -0.14
C ILE A 221 12.04 -1.54 0.69
N GLY A 222 11.31 -0.43 0.56
CA GLY A 222 10.03 -0.21 1.23
C GLY A 222 8.97 -1.25 0.86
N GLY A 223 8.89 -1.63 -0.42
CA GLY A 223 7.90 -2.56 -0.96
C GLY A 223 8.20 -4.05 -0.75
N LEU A 224 9.42 -4.46 -0.36
CA LEU A 224 9.79 -5.86 -0.14
C LEU A 224 9.14 -6.48 1.12
N GLY A 225 8.88 -5.66 2.14
CA GLY A 225 8.28 -6.12 3.39
C GLY A 225 9.27 -6.42 4.51
N PHE A 226 8.79 -6.16 5.73
CA PHE A 226 9.62 -6.20 6.95
C PHE A 226 10.14 -7.60 7.30
N LEU A 227 9.40 -8.67 6.92
CA LEU A 227 9.84 -10.05 7.11
C LEU A 227 11.02 -10.42 6.20
N VAL A 228 11.06 -9.84 4.98
CA VAL A 228 12.19 -10.04 4.06
C VAL A 228 13.44 -9.35 4.61
N TRP A 229 13.29 -8.13 5.18
CA TRP A 229 14.41 -7.45 5.84
C TRP A 229 14.97 -8.26 7.01
N ASP A 230 14.07 -8.88 7.80
CA ASP A 230 14.51 -9.73 8.92
C ASP A 230 15.34 -10.91 8.42
N ASP A 231 14.95 -11.55 7.32
CA ASP A 231 15.71 -12.64 6.72
C ASP A 231 17.05 -12.16 6.13
N VAL A 232 17.07 -11.00 5.44
CA VAL A 232 18.29 -10.41 4.89
C VAL A 232 19.28 -10.07 6.00
N LEU A 233 18.84 -9.43 7.07
CA LEU A 233 19.69 -9.04 8.19
C LEU A 233 20.21 -10.23 9.00
N ASN A 234 19.45 -11.33 9.09
CA ASN A 234 19.86 -12.51 9.86
C ASN A 234 20.71 -13.49 9.04
N HIS A 235 20.54 -13.57 7.73
CA HIS A 235 21.18 -14.59 6.89
C HIS A 235 22.09 -14.02 5.77
N GLY A 236 22.11 -12.68 5.59
CA GLY A 236 22.92 -12.01 4.57
C GLY A 236 22.64 -12.56 3.17
N ILE A 237 23.68 -12.89 2.41
CA ILE A 237 23.59 -13.39 1.03
C ILE A 237 23.19 -14.87 0.91
N HIS A 238 22.98 -15.57 2.02
CA HIS A 238 22.69 -17.01 2.01
C HIS A 238 21.21 -17.28 1.69
N LEU A 239 20.76 -17.08 0.45
CA LEU A 239 19.38 -17.24 0.00
C LEU A 239 18.77 -18.61 0.32
N ARG A 240 19.58 -19.67 0.42
CA ARG A 240 19.09 -21.02 0.79
C ARG A 240 18.46 -21.06 2.18
N LYS A 241 18.94 -20.24 3.12
CA LYS A 241 18.46 -20.17 4.51
C LYS A 241 17.20 -19.31 4.68
N TYR A 242 16.80 -18.55 3.64
CA TYR A 242 15.62 -17.70 3.71
C TYR A 242 14.34 -18.51 3.84
N ARG A 243 13.35 -17.93 4.51
CA ARG A 243 11.98 -18.46 4.58
C ARG A 243 11.37 -18.54 3.18
N LEU A 244 10.42 -19.46 2.99
CA LEU A 244 9.69 -19.61 1.72
C LEU A 244 9.09 -18.27 1.27
N HIS A 245 8.49 -17.53 2.19
CA HIS A 245 7.91 -16.20 1.95
C HIS A 245 8.91 -15.25 1.29
N SER A 246 10.10 -15.10 1.88
CA SER A 246 11.13 -14.18 1.36
C SER A 246 11.66 -14.60 -0.01
N LYS A 247 11.80 -15.91 -0.27
CA LYS A 247 12.19 -16.44 -1.58
C LYS A 247 11.17 -16.09 -2.65
N ILE A 248 9.87 -16.31 -2.35
CA ILE A 248 8.77 -15.98 -3.26
C ILE A 248 8.75 -14.48 -3.55
N VAL A 249 8.80 -13.66 -2.51
CA VAL A 249 8.75 -12.18 -2.64
C VAL A 249 9.88 -11.66 -3.51
N LEU A 250 11.13 -12.06 -3.23
CA LEU A 250 12.30 -11.60 -3.99
C LEU A 250 12.23 -12.04 -5.45
N SER A 251 11.91 -13.32 -5.71
CA SER A 251 11.85 -13.85 -7.09
C SER A 251 10.74 -13.17 -7.90
N ILE A 252 9.53 -13.07 -7.35
CA ILE A 252 8.40 -12.48 -8.07
C ILE A 252 8.60 -10.96 -8.25
N SER A 253 9.13 -10.27 -7.24
CA SER A 253 9.44 -8.84 -7.38
C SER A 253 10.45 -8.58 -8.50
N ALA A 254 11.51 -9.36 -8.57
CA ALA A 254 12.50 -9.23 -9.63
C ALA A 254 11.90 -9.53 -11.02
N ILE A 255 11.10 -10.59 -11.15
CA ILE A 255 10.43 -10.93 -12.41
C ILE A 255 9.49 -9.82 -12.87
N LEU A 256 8.64 -9.30 -11.97
CA LEU A 256 7.69 -8.24 -12.32
C LEU A 256 8.40 -6.95 -12.75
N VAL A 257 9.49 -6.56 -12.05
CA VAL A 257 10.28 -5.38 -12.43
C VAL A 257 10.94 -5.59 -13.79
N LEU A 258 11.57 -6.74 -14.03
CA LEU A 258 12.25 -7.00 -15.30
C LEU A 258 11.28 -7.09 -16.47
N VAL A 259 10.19 -7.85 -16.32
CA VAL A 259 9.17 -8.00 -17.38
C VAL A 259 8.51 -6.64 -17.66
N GLY A 260 8.14 -5.90 -16.61
CA GLY A 260 7.56 -4.56 -16.77
C GLY A 260 8.52 -3.60 -17.49
N ALA A 261 9.79 -3.56 -17.09
CA ALA A 261 10.79 -2.71 -17.73
C ALA A 261 11.00 -3.07 -19.21
N VAL A 262 11.09 -4.37 -19.54
CA VAL A 262 11.27 -4.82 -20.92
C VAL A 262 10.07 -4.44 -21.78
N VAL A 263 8.84 -4.67 -21.30
CA VAL A 263 7.65 -4.32 -22.08
C VAL A 263 7.53 -2.80 -22.26
N LEU A 264 7.73 -1.99 -21.19
CA LEU A 264 7.73 -0.53 -21.30
C LEU A 264 8.83 -0.02 -22.25
N PHE A 265 10.02 -0.63 -22.24
CA PHE A 265 11.10 -0.26 -23.15
C PHE A 265 10.69 -0.35 -24.63
N PHE A 266 9.91 -1.35 -25.01
CA PHE A 266 9.45 -1.52 -26.39
C PHE A 266 8.16 -0.74 -26.68
N SER A 267 7.21 -0.71 -25.74
CA SER A 267 5.91 -0.05 -25.96
C SER A 267 5.99 1.48 -25.98
N GLU A 268 6.93 2.07 -25.24
CA GLU A 268 7.03 3.53 -25.09
C GLU A 268 8.01 4.20 -26.04
N ALA A 269 8.60 3.44 -26.96
CA ALA A 269 9.61 3.91 -27.90
C ALA A 269 9.22 5.15 -28.68
N ASP A 270 8.00 5.16 -29.18
CA ASP A 270 7.45 6.21 -30.04
C ASP A 270 6.42 7.10 -29.30
N TYR A 271 6.31 6.93 -27.96
CA TYR A 271 5.36 7.66 -27.10
C TYR A 271 6.11 8.45 -26.02
N SER A 272 5.93 8.10 -24.77
CA SER A 272 6.49 8.84 -23.62
C SER A 272 8.04 8.86 -23.59
N ALA A 273 8.69 7.92 -24.24
CA ALA A 273 10.17 7.86 -24.39
C ALA A 273 10.67 8.27 -25.79
N ALA A 274 9.82 8.90 -26.59
CA ALA A 274 10.21 9.35 -27.94
C ALA A 274 11.36 10.37 -27.86
N GLY A 275 12.38 10.19 -28.70
CA GLY A 275 13.56 11.06 -28.74
C GLY A 275 14.59 10.84 -27.62
N MET A 276 14.35 9.93 -26.68
CA MET A 276 15.33 9.59 -25.63
C MET A 276 16.45 8.68 -26.16
N ASN A 277 17.65 8.88 -25.64
CA ASN A 277 18.78 8.00 -25.88
C ASN A 277 18.53 6.61 -25.30
N PHE A 278 19.26 5.57 -25.79
CA PHE A 278 19.11 4.20 -25.31
C PHE A 278 19.23 4.09 -23.78
N GLY A 279 20.22 4.76 -23.15
CA GLY A 279 20.42 4.75 -21.70
C GLY A 279 19.28 5.42 -20.93
N GLU A 280 18.78 6.56 -21.39
CA GLU A 280 17.63 7.26 -20.83
C GLU A 280 16.36 6.40 -20.91
N ARG A 281 16.14 5.76 -22.05
CA ARG A 281 15.01 4.88 -22.27
C ARG A 281 15.04 3.63 -21.38
N VAL A 282 16.21 3.03 -21.17
CA VAL A 282 16.39 1.95 -20.21
C VAL A 282 16.05 2.44 -18.80
N LEU A 283 16.60 3.59 -18.40
CA LEU A 283 16.42 4.15 -17.05
C LEU A 283 14.95 4.47 -16.77
N THR A 284 14.26 5.13 -17.70
CA THR A 284 12.83 5.49 -17.56
C THR A 284 11.91 4.27 -17.59
N SER A 285 12.24 3.24 -18.38
CA SER A 285 11.48 1.99 -18.43
C SER A 285 11.60 1.19 -17.12
N PHE A 286 12.80 1.11 -16.54
CA PHE A 286 12.99 0.51 -15.21
C PHE A 286 12.27 1.33 -14.13
N PHE A 287 12.37 2.66 -14.18
CA PHE A 287 11.69 3.53 -13.24
C PHE A 287 10.17 3.35 -13.33
N GLY A 288 9.58 3.36 -14.53
CA GLY A 288 8.15 3.13 -14.76
C GLY A 288 7.67 1.78 -14.23
N SER A 289 8.47 0.71 -14.44
CA SER A 289 8.15 -0.61 -13.91
C SER A 289 8.21 -0.67 -12.36
N VAL A 290 9.19 -0.01 -11.75
CA VAL A 290 9.35 0.02 -10.29
C VAL A 290 8.25 0.88 -9.65
N THR A 291 7.99 2.08 -10.20
CA THR A 291 7.00 3.00 -9.63
C THR A 291 5.58 2.48 -9.71
N ALA A 292 5.22 1.75 -10.77
CA ALA A 292 3.92 1.09 -10.89
C ALA A 292 3.63 0.10 -9.74
N ARG A 293 4.65 -0.35 -9.03
CA ARG A 293 4.50 -1.21 -7.85
C ARG A 293 4.29 -0.40 -6.57
N THR A 294 3.31 0.47 -6.61
CA THR A 294 2.76 1.27 -5.50
C THR A 294 3.65 2.43 -5.02
N ALA A 295 4.35 3.11 -5.92
CA ALA A 295 5.21 4.24 -5.52
C ALA A 295 4.71 5.61 -5.97
N GLY A 296 4.17 5.74 -7.18
CA GLY A 296 3.48 6.95 -7.65
C GLY A 296 4.36 8.03 -8.28
N PHE A 297 5.69 7.97 -8.14
CA PHE A 297 6.57 8.91 -8.82
C PHE A 297 6.61 8.66 -10.34
N ASN A 298 6.76 9.71 -11.12
CA ASN A 298 6.93 9.59 -12.56
C ASN A 298 8.11 10.42 -13.07
N THR A 299 8.85 9.83 -14.00
CA THR A 299 9.97 10.47 -14.73
C THR A 299 9.61 10.78 -16.17
N VAL A 300 8.45 10.30 -16.61
CA VAL A 300 7.83 10.60 -17.89
C VAL A 300 6.38 11.00 -17.66
N ASP A 301 5.79 11.73 -18.58
CA ASP A 301 4.37 12.08 -18.49
C ASP A 301 3.52 10.80 -18.64
N THR A 302 2.80 10.47 -17.58
CA THR A 302 1.94 9.27 -17.52
C THR A 302 0.73 9.40 -18.48
N GLY A 303 0.27 10.62 -18.74
CA GLY A 303 -0.78 10.87 -19.72
C GLY A 303 -0.37 10.55 -21.15
N ALA A 304 0.93 10.72 -21.46
CA ALA A 304 1.54 10.44 -22.77
C ALA A 304 1.92 8.98 -22.99
N LEU A 305 1.67 8.08 -22.02
CA LEU A 305 1.90 6.65 -22.20
C LEU A 305 1.07 6.07 -23.35
N SER A 306 1.65 5.12 -24.08
CA SER A 306 0.94 4.34 -25.09
C SER A 306 -0.27 3.58 -24.48
N PRO A 307 -1.28 3.20 -25.26
CA PRO A 307 -2.36 2.35 -24.77
C PRO A 307 -1.85 1.04 -24.15
N ALA A 308 -0.80 0.45 -24.73
CA ALA A 308 -0.16 -0.75 -24.20
C ALA A 308 0.57 -0.48 -22.88
N GLY A 309 1.27 0.66 -22.77
CA GLY A 309 1.92 1.10 -21.55
C GLY A 309 0.93 1.40 -20.43
N LYS A 310 -0.19 2.09 -20.73
CA LYS A 310 -1.27 2.32 -19.75
C LYS A 310 -1.86 1.00 -19.24
N LEU A 311 -2.14 0.06 -20.14
CA LEU A 311 -2.69 -1.27 -19.76
C LEU A 311 -1.69 -2.05 -18.90
N LEU A 312 -0.43 -2.15 -19.32
CA LEU A 312 0.60 -2.85 -18.56
C LEU A 312 0.80 -2.23 -17.17
N THR A 313 0.89 -0.89 -17.12
CA THR A 313 1.04 -0.16 -15.86
C THR A 313 -0.14 -0.42 -14.95
N THR A 314 -1.38 -0.43 -15.46
CA THR A 314 -2.59 -0.79 -14.71
C THR A 314 -2.49 -2.20 -14.11
N VAL A 315 -2.03 -3.19 -14.88
CA VAL A 315 -1.82 -4.56 -14.38
C VAL A 315 -0.74 -4.60 -13.30
N LEU A 316 0.40 -3.91 -13.50
CA LEU A 316 1.47 -3.84 -12.50
C LEU A 316 1.03 -3.14 -11.21
N MET A 317 0.22 -2.07 -11.32
CA MET A 317 -0.38 -1.37 -10.17
C MET A 317 -1.31 -2.30 -9.39
N PHE A 318 -2.15 -3.06 -10.08
CA PHE A 318 -3.05 -4.03 -9.44
C PHE A 318 -2.28 -5.11 -8.67
N ILE A 319 -1.11 -5.55 -9.19
CA ILE A 319 -0.17 -6.44 -8.50
C ILE A 319 0.80 -5.58 -7.68
N GLY A 320 0.35 -5.10 -6.53
CA GLY A 320 1.12 -4.20 -5.66
C GLY A 320 2.37 -4.83 -5.03
N GLY A 321 2.73 -4.32 -3.85
CA GLY A 321 3.92 -4.79 -3.13
C GLY A 321 3.72 -6.09 -2.35
N SER A 322 4.65 -6.37 -1.45
CA SER A 322 4.68 -7.61 -0.67
C SER A 322 3.90 -7.47 0.65
N PRO A 323 3.45 -8.57 1.27
CA PRO A 323 2.84 -8.52 2.59
C PRO A 323 3.80 -7.96 3.65
N GLY A 324 3.25 -7.15 4.58
CA GLY A 324 4.07 -6.53 5.63
C GLY A 324 5.08 -5.52 5.10
N SER A 325 4.70 -4.75 4.08
CA SER A 325 5.48 -3.65 3.49
C SER A 325 4.70 -2.34 3.59
N THR A 326 5.34 -1.24 3.20
CA THR A 326 4.72 0.07 3.06
C THR A 326 3.73 0.14 1.90
N ALA A 327 3.87 -0.74 0.91
CA ALA A 327 3.11 -0.81 -0.33
C ALA A 327 1.68 -1.34 -0.14
N GLY A 328 0.76 -0.89 -0.99
CA GLY A 328 -0.65 -1.33 -1.04
C GLY A 328 -0.92 -2.43 -2.09
N GLY A 329 -2.13 -2.43 -2.66
CA GLY A 329 -2.57 -3.34 -3.72
C GLY A 329 -2.69 -4.80 -3.34
N ILE A 330 -3.01 -5.64 -4.32
CA ILE A 330 -2.99 -7.10 -4.17
C ILE A 330 -1.54 -7.54 -3.98
N LYS A 331 -1.29 -8.28 -2.92
CA LYS A 331 0.08 -8.64 -2.56
C LYS A 331 0.70 -9.62 -3.56
N THR A 332 2.00 -9.50 -3.80
CA THR A 332 2.76 -10.40 -4.68
C THR A 332 2.55 -11.87 -4.35
N THR A 333 2.42 -12.21 -3.06
CA THR A 333 2.12 -13.58 -2.62
C THR A 333 0.71 -14.04 -2.98
N THR A 334 -0.29 -13.14 -2.94
CA THR A 334 -1.66 -13.42 -3.39
C THR A 334 -1.68 -13.75 -4.88
N PHE A 335 -1.03 -12.92 -5.69
CA PHE A 335 -0.93 -13.08 -7.14
C PHE A 335 -0.29 -14.43 -7.51
N ILE A 336 0.89 -14.72 -6.95
CA ILE A 336 1.58 -15.99 -7.26
C ILE A 336 0.80 -17.23 -6.78
N THR A 337 0.09 -17.12 -5.65
CA THR A 337 -0.76 -18.23 -5.15
C THR A 337 -1.85 -18.57 -6.15
N LEU A 338 -2.53 -17.57 -6.72
CA LEU A 338 -3.57 -17.76 -7.72
C LEU A 338 -3.00 -18.36 -9.03
N LEU A 339 -1.86 -17.83 -9.50
CA LEU A 339 -1.19 -18.36 -10.68
C LEU A 339 -0.78 -19.81 -10.49
N LEU A 340 -0.11 -20.16 -9.38
CA LEU A 340 0.33 -21.51 -9.11
C LEU A 340 -0.85 -22.49 -9.01
N PHE A 341 -1.96 -22.06 -8.42
CA PHE A 341 -3.15 -22.87 -8.35
C PHE A 341 -3.72 -23.14 -9.76
N GLY A 342 -3.86 -22.10 -10.60
CA GLY A 342 -4.31 -22.25 -11.98
C GLY A 342 -3.42 -23.21 -12.78
N PHE A 343 -2.10 -23.06 -12.72
CA PHE A 343 -1.17 -23.97 -13.37
C PHE A 343 -1.23 -25.41 -12.83
N SER A 344 -1.38 -25.57 -11.51
CA SER A 344 -1.49 -26.87 -10.87
C SER A 344 -2.77 -27.60 -11.30
N TYR A 345 -3.88 -26.86 -11.39
CA TYR A 345 -5.16 -27.37 -11.85
C TYR A 345 -5.09 -27.85 -13.32
N ILE A 346 -4.52 -27.03 -14.21
CA ILE A 346 -4.31 -27.39 -15.63
C ILE A 346 -3.44 -28.65 -15.75
N ARG A 347 -2.41 -28.80 -14.91
CA ARG A 347 -1.52 -29.97 -14.89
C ARG A 347 -2.09 -31.17 -14.15
N LYS A 348 -3.33 -31.10 -13.65
CA LYS A 348 -3.99 -32.16 -12.85
C LYS A 348 -3.16 -32.62 -11.62
N ASN A 349 -2.36 -31.73 -11.06
CA ASN A 349 -1.60 -32.01 -9.83
C ASN A 349 -2.50 -31.80 -8.60
N SER A 350 -2.57 -32.81 -7.73
CA SER A 350 -3.35 -32.74 -6.47
C SER A 350 -2.75 -31.79 -5.41
N SER A 351 -1.53 -31.33 -5.62
CA SER A 351 -0.85 -30.41 -4.70
C SER A 351 -0.18 -29.29 -5.45
N PHE A 352 -0.45 -28.04 -5.02
CA PHE A 352 0.27 -26.88 -5.53
C PHE A 352 1.31 -26.40 -4.52
N GLY A 353 2.48 -26.01 -5.01
CA GLY A 353 3.59 -25.59 -4.16
C GLY A 353 4.72 -24.98 -4.95
N LEU A 354 5.67 -24.37 -4.22
CA LEU A 354 6.84 -23.74 -4.79
C LEU A 354 8.06 -24.04 -3.90
N PHE A 355 9.25 -24.11 -4.49
CA PHE A 355 10.50 -24.42 -3.79
C PHE A 355 10.45 -25.71 -2.92
N GLY A 356 9.74 -26.75 -3.41
CA GLY A 356 9.62 -28.04 -2.73
C GLY A 356 8.71 -28.02 -1.50
N ARG A 357 7.87 -26.99 -1.31
CA ARG A 357 6.90 -26.88 -0.20
C ARG A 357 5.48 -26.74 -0.73
N ARG A 358 4.56 -27.48 -0.14
CA ARG A 358 3.11 -27.41 -0.44
C ARG A 358 2.48 -26.22 0.25
N LEU A 359 1.55 -25.56 -0.44
CA LEU A 359 0.71 -24.50 0.12
C LEU A 359 -0.63 -25.09 0.60
N GLU A 360 -1.18 -24.54 1.68
CA GLU A 360 -2.46 -24.98 2.24
C GLU A 360 -3.64 -24.42 1.44
N SER A 361 -4.73 -25.18 1.33
CA SER A 361 -5.96 -24.76 0.63
C SER A 361 -6.60 -23.49 1.21
N ASN A 362 -6.47 -23.27 2.51
CA ASN A 362 -6.98 -22.07 3.18
C ASN A 362 -6.33 -20.76 2.67
N ILE A 363 -5.06 -20.84 2.21
CA ILE A 363 -4.35 -19.70 1.62
C ILE A 363 -4.99 -19.32 0.28
N LEU A 364 -5.44 -20.31 -0.49
CA LEU A 364 -6.13 -20.09 -1.76
C LEU A 364 -7.46 -19.34 -1.55
N ASN A 365 -8.30 -19.81 -0.60
CA ASN A 365 -9.58 -19.16 -0.33
C ASN A 365 -9.41 -17.69 0.04
N LYS A 366 -8.40 -17.37 0.88
CA LYS A 366 -8.05 -15.98 1.21
C LYS A 366 -7.57 -15.20 -0.01
N ALA A 367 -6.70 -15.80 -0.84
CA ALA A 367 -6.17 -15.16 -2.03
C ALA A 367 -7.27 -14.82 -3.03
N THR A 368 -8.19 -15.76 -3.27
CA THR A 368 -9.35 -15.55 -4.15
C THR A 368 -10.29 -14.47 -3.61
N ALA A 369 -10.59 -14.49 -2.32
CA ALA A 369 -11.44 -13.47 -1.69
C ALA A 369 -10.83 -12.06 -1.84
N VAL A 370 -9.54 -11.90 -1.59
CA VAL A 370 -8.83 -10.62 -1.77
C VAL A 370 -8.87 -10.16 -3.23
N PHE A 371 -8.60 -11.08 -4.18
CA PHE A 371 -8.60 -10.77 -5.60
C PHE A 371 -9.98 -10.30 -6.09
N VAL A 372 -11.02 -11.10 -5.81
CA VAL A 372 -12.40 -10.79 -6.23
C VAL A 372 -12.87 -9.47 -5.62
N THR A 373 -12.60 -9.23 -4.33
CA THR A 373 -13.02 -7.99 -3.66
C THR A 373 -12.35 -6.76 -4.29
N ASN A 374 -11.02 -6.80 -4.54
CA ASN A 374 -10.34 -5.66 -5.16
C ASN A 374 -10.79 -5.43 -6.61
N LEU A 375 -10.94 -6.50 -7.40
CA LEU A 375 -11.44 -6.40 -8.77
C LEU A 375 -12.85 -5.80 -8.82
N SER A 376 -13.74 -6.26 -7.92
CA SER A 376 -15.10 -5.71 -7.82
C SER A 376 -15.10 -4.23 -7.43
N LEU A 377 -14.21 -3.80 -6.51
CA LEU A 377 -14.08 -2.39 -6.15
C LEU A 377 -13.63 -1.55 -7.34
N VAL A 378 -12.63 -2.00 -8.11
CA VAL A 378 -12.18 -1.29 -9.32
C VAL A 378 -13.30 -1.16 -10.34
N ILE A 379 -14.02 -2.25 -10.65
CA ILE A 379 -15.09 -2.24 -11.65
C ILE A 379 -16.23 -1.33 -11.22
N LEU A 380 -16.73 -1.48 -9.99
CA LEU A 380 -17.86 -0.68 -9.48
C LEU A 380 -17.50 0.81 -9.42
N ALA A 381 -16.32 1.16 -8.94
CA ALA A 381 -15.88 2.53 -8.87
C ALA A 381 -15.67 3.13 -10.26
N SER A 382 -15.09 2.38 -11.20
CA SER A 382 -14.96 2.83 -12.60
C SER A 382 -16.33 3.10 -13.23
N LEU A 383 -17.33 2.26 -12.99
CA LEU A 383 -18.68 2.49 -13.47
C LEU A 383 -19.29 3.77 -12.90
N ILE A 384 -19.14 4.02 -11.59
CA ILE A 384 -19.64 5.23 -10.94
C ILE A 384 -18.98 6.48 -11.53
N ILE A 385 -17.63 6.45 -11.70
CA ILE A 385 -16.88 7.58 -12.25
C ILE A 385 -17.25 7.83 -13.72
N CYS A 386 -17.38 6.78 -14.55
CA CYS A 386 -17.81 6.92 -15.93
C CYS A 386 -19.23 7.51 -16.07
N ILE A 387 -20.12 7.27 -15.09
CA ILE A 387 -21.45 7.87 -15.07
C ILE A 387 -21.36 9.34 -14.62
N ALA A 388 -20.55 9.65 -13.61
CA ALA A 388 -20.43 10.99 -13.05
C ALA A 388 -19.65 11.94 -13.98
N ASP A 389 -18.59 11.43 -14.63
CA ASP A 389 -17.67 12.18 -15.49
C ASP A 389 -17.58 11.50 -16.88
N ASN A 390 -18.68 11.50 -17.62
CA ASN A 390 -18.88 10.76 -18.88
C ASN A 390 -17.96 11.17 -20.04
N GLN A 391 -17.22 12.26 -19.90
CA GLN A 391 -16.28 12.76 -20.91
C GLN A 391 -14.88 12.11 -20.81
N LEU A 392 -14.61 11.42 -19.70
CA LEU A 392 -13.28 10.83 -19.46
C LEU A 392 -13.11 9.51 -20.22
N PRO A 393 -11.94 9.26 -20.82
CA PRO A 393 -11.64 7.97 -21.44
C PRO A 393 -11.68 6.83 -20.42
N VAL A 394 -12.36 5.75 -20.75
CA VAL A 394 -12.53 4.59 -19.84
C VAL A 394 -11.19 4.01 -19.37
N ILE A 395 -10.17 3.99 -20.24
CA ILE A 395 -8.83 3.49 -19.88
C ILE A 395 -8.19 4.32 -18.77
N ASP A 396 -8.37 5.65 -18.81
CA ASP A 396 -7.83 6.57 -17.82
C ASP A 396 -8.61 6.44 -16.49
N VAL A 397 -9.93 6.23 -16.54
CA VAL A 397 -10.75 5.95 -15.35
C VAL A 397 -10.34 4.63 -14.68
N ILE A 398 -10.12 3.55 -15.46
CA ILE A 398 -9.65 2.26 -14.92
C ILE A 398 -8.24 2.41 -14.34
N PHE A 399 -7.37 3.17 -14.98
CA PHE A 399 -6.04 3.48 -14.50
C PHE A 399 -6.08 4.17 -13.13
N GLU A 400 -6.90 5.22 -13.01
CA GLU A 400 -7.06 6.01 -11.78
C GLU A 400 -7.67 5.21 -10.63
N THR A 401 -8.75 4.45 -10.90
CA THR A 401 -9.40 3.62 -9.88
C THR A 401 -8.51 2.48 -9.41
N THR A 402 -7.75 1.88 -10.32
CA THR A 402 -6.74 0.87 -9.96
C THR A 402 -5.61 1.49 -9.12
N SER A 403 -5.13 2.66 -9.51
CA SER A 403 -4.13 3.42 -8.75
C SER A 403 -4.62 3.74 -7.33
N ALA A 404 -5.88 4.14 -7.19
CA ALA A 404 -6.49 4.44 -5.89
C ALA A 404 -6.64 3.20 -5.00
N VAL A 405 -7.22 2.09 -5.51
CA VAL A 405 -7.41 0.84 -4.75
C VAL A 405 -6.06 0.21 -4.39
N ALA A 406 -5.12 0.23 -5.31
CA ALA A 406 -3.78 -0.32 -5.08
C ALA A 406 -2.87 0.65 -4.31
N THR A 407 -3.34 1.87 -4.00
CA THR A 407 -2.58 2.94 -3.35
C THR A 407 -1.22 3.19 -4.03
N VAL A 408 -1.24 3.46 -5.34
CA VAL A 408 -0.05 3.65 -6.17
C VAL A 408 0.31 5.12 -6.37
N GLY A 409 -0.70 5.96 -6.66
CA GLY A 409 -0.52 7.40 -6.85
C GLY A 409 -0.17 7.84 -8.27
N MET A 410 0.00 6.93 -9.20
CA MET A 410 0.13 7.29 -10.62
C MET A 410 -1.23 7.75 -11.16
N SER A 411 -1.21 8.83 -11.94
CA SER A 411 -2.40 9.39 -12.59
C SER A 411 -2.08 9.75 -14.03
N THR A 412 -3.05 9.59 -14.93
CA THR A 412 -2.97 10.12 -16.30
C THR A 412 -3.30 11.62 -16.36
N GLY A 413 -3.48 12.25 -15.18
CA GLY A 413 -3.78 13.69 -15.04
C GLY A 413 -5.26 13.98 -14.83
N ILE A 414 -6.15 12.97 -14.85
CA ILE A 414 -7.59 13.16 -14.68
C ILE A 414 -8.01 13.48 -13.24
N THR A 415 -7.22 13.17 -12.22
CA THR A 415 -7.54 13.42 -10.80
C THR A 415 -8.01 14.85 -10.53
N ARG A 416 -7.41 15.82 -11.20
CA ARG A 416 -7.68 17.25 -11.04
C ARG A 416 -9.05 17.66 -11.58
N SER A 417 -9.48 17.02 -12.67
CA SER A 417 -10.74 17.33 -13.37
C SER A 417 -11.95 16.51 -12.88
N LEU A 418 -11.73 15.62 -11.91
CA LEU A 418 -12.79 14.78 -11.34
C LEU A 418 -13.85 15.63 -10.64
N SER A 419 -15.11 15.24 -10.84
CA SER A 419 -16.25 15.78 -10.11
C SER A 419 -16.17 15.48 -8.61
N ILE A 420 -16.98 16.18 -7.80
CA ILE A 420 -17.07 15.95 -6.35
C ILE A 420 -17.39 14.49 -6.05
N VAL A 421 -18.31 13.89 -6.80
CA VAL A 421 -18.71 12.48 -6.62
C VAL A 421 -17.52 11.56 -6.87
N SER A 422 -16.81 11.76 -7.97
CA SER A 422 -15.64 10.95 -8.34
C SER A 422 -14.48 11.11 -7.34
N LYS A 423 -14.21 12.32 -6.84
CA LYS A 423 -13.25 12.56 -5.77
C LYS A 423 -13.59 11.79 -4.49
N ILE A 424 -14.87 11.76 -4.09
CA ILE A 424 -15.32 10.99 -2.91
C ILE A 424 -15.12 9.48 -3.14
N VAL A 425 -15.43 8.97 -4.33
CA VAL A 425 -15.21 7.56 -4.69
C VAL A 425 -13.71 7.21 -4.58
N ILE A 426 -12.83 8.05 -5.13
CA ILE A 426 -11.37 7.85 -5.05
C ILE A 426 -10.88 7.88 -3.58
N ILE A 427 -11.35 8.82 -2.75
CA ILE A 427 -11.06 8.87 -1.32
C ILE A 427 -11.44 7.54 -0.64
N PHE A 428 -12.63 7.03 -0.91
CA PHE A 428 -13.09 5.75 -0.37
C PHE A 428 -12.20 4.58 -0.83
N LEU A 429 -11.82 4.54 -2.12
CA LEU A 429 -10.95 3.50 -2.66
C LEU A 429 -9.57 3.51 -2.01
N MET A 430 -8.94 4.69 -1.86
CA MET A 430 -7.65 4.83 -1.18
C MET A 430 -7.69 4.29 0.26
N PHE A 431 -8.77 4.62 1.00
CA PHE A 431 -8.98 4.11 2.35
C PHE A 431 -9.14 2.59 2.39
N CYS A 432 -9.99 2.02 1.52
CA CYS A 432 -10.18 0.57 1.42
C CYS A 432 -8.89 -0.16 1.03
N GLY A 433 -8.13 0.40 0.10
CA GLY A 433 -6.85 -0.16 -0.34
C GLY A 433 -5.82 -0.23 0.78
N ARG A 434 -5.74 0.80 1.62
CA ARG A 434 -4.76 0.87 2.73
C ARG A 434 -5.14 -0.01 3.91
N VAL A 435 -6.37 0.04 4.37
CA VAL A 435 -6.86 -0.81 5.48
C VAL A 435 -6.83 -2.29 5.09
N GLY A 436 -6.92 -2.57 3.80
CA GLY A 436 -7.11 -3.89 3.21
C GLY A 436 -8.60 -4.15 2.95
N SER A 437 -8.93 -4.34 1.69
CA SER A 437 -10.32 -4.49 1.23
C SER A 437 -11.08 -5.60 1.95
N LEU A 438 -10.43 -6.76 2.18
CA LEU A 438 -11.01 -7.89 2.91
C LEU A 438 -11.16 -7.59 4.41
N SER A 439 -10.20 -6.89 5.01
CA SER A 439 -10.24 -6.47 6.41
C SER A 439 -11.35 -5.45 6.62
N PHE A 440 -11.51 -4.51 5.70
CA PHE A 440 -12.59 -3.52 5.72
C PHE A 440 -13.97 -4.19 5.59
N ALA A 441 -14.15 -5.09 4.62
CA ALA A 441 -15.37 -5.86 4.48
C ALA A 441 -15.68 -6.70 5.73
N GLY A 442 -14.67 -7.32 6.33
CA GLY A 442 -14.80 -8.07 7.59
C GLY A 442 -15.10 -7.20 8.81
N ALA A 443 -14.65 -5.93 8.82
CA ALA A 443 -14.98 -4.98 9.89
C ALA A 443 -16.44 -4.53 9.84
N LEU A 444 -17.04 -4.46 8.64
CA LEU A 444 -18.47 -4.14 8.44
C LEU A 444 -19.38 -5.35 8.62
N ALA A 445 -18.89 -6.55 8.28
CA ALA A 445 -19.68 -7.76 8.41
C ALA A 445 -19.88 -8.14 9.89
N GLU A 446 -21.11 -8.40 10.30
CA GLU A 446 -21.40 -9.01 11.60
C GLU A 446 -20.74 -10.38 11.71
N ARG A 447 -19.97 -10.61 12.78
CA ARG A 447 -19.45 -11.94 13.09
C ARG A 447 -20.63 -12.82 13.53
N LYS A 448 -21.28 -13.47 12.57
CA LYS A 448 -22.19 -14.58 12.87
C LYS A 448 -21.38 -15.70 13.53
N ALA A 449 -21.86 -16.21 14.66
CA ALA A 449 -21.29 -17.43 15.23
C ALA A 449 -21.37 -18.54 14.18
N PRO A 450 -20.33 -19.39 14.03
CA PRO A 450 -20.40 -20.47 13.08
C PRO A 450 -21.66 -21.30 13.33
N SER A 451 -22.46 -21.48 12.29
CA SER A 451 -23.64 -22.34 12.35
C SER A 451 -23.20 -23.75 12.75
N ARG A 452 -23.88 -24.33 13.73
CA ARG A 452 -23.66 -25.74 14.09
C ARG A 452 -24.25 -26.71 13.07
N ILE A 453 -25.06 -26.19 12.15
CA ILE A 453 -25.71 -26.96 11.08
C ILE A 453 -25.08 -26.51 9.78
N THR A 454 -24.45 -27.42 9.07
CA THR A 454 -23.99 -27.22 7.68
C THR A 454 -25.12 -27.59 6.73
N ALA A 455 -25.36 -26.75 5.72
CA ALA A 455 -26.27 -27.13 4.63
C ALA A 455 -25.72 -28.35 3.87
N PRO A 456 -26.58 -29.19 3.28
CA PRO A 456 -26.16 -30.29 2.41
C PRO A 456 -25.27 -29.74 1.27
N ALA A 457 -24.24 -30.50 0.93
CA ALA A 457 -23.41 -30.18 -0.24
C ALA A 457 -24.13 -30.63 -1.51
N GLU A 458 -24.13 -29.78 -2.53
CA GLU A 458 -24.64 -30.07 -3.87
C GLU A 458 -23.58 -29.63 -4.88
N ASP A 459 -23.40 -30.47 -5.91
CA ASP A 459 -22.42 -30.18 -6.96
C ASP A 459 -23.02 -29.25 -8.01
N ILE A 460 -22.23 -28.28 -8.46
CA ILE A 460 -22.56 -27.40 -9.57
C ILE A 460 -21.54 -27.58 -10.71
N THR A 461 -21.98 -27.51 -11.94
CA THR A 461 -21.08 -27.51 -13.09
C THR A 461 -20.36 -26.17 -13.18
N ILE A 462 -19.02 -26.23 -13.26
CA ILE A 462 -18.14 -25.09 -13.53
C ILE A 462 -17.55 -25.32 -14.91
N GLY A 463 -17.70 -24.33 -15.83
CA GLY A 463 -17.28 -24.38 -17.22
C GLY A 463 -15.78 -24.51 -17.45
#